data_9f7c47586ae023aeffb89122eabe8beb
#
_entry.id   9f7c47586ae023aeffb89122eabe8beb
#
_cell.length_a   1.000
_cell.length_b   1.000
_cell.length_c   1.000
_cell.angle_alpha   90.00
_cell.angle_beta   90.00
_cell.angle_gamma   90.00
#
_symmetry.space_group_name_H-M   'P 1'
#
loop_
_entity.id
_entity.type
_entity.pdbx_description
1 polymer ?
#
loop_
_entity_poly.entity_id
_entity_poly.type
_entity_poly.pdbx_seq_one_letter_code
_entity_poly.pdbx_strand_id
1 'polypeptide(L)'
;MLTTSTAAVTALLFTGCAGPAGPASHTGNVPPSSPAAGENPDGRLTEADSPLLAYRNLAYPDGAPPNASEQERWRIQAQQQNRMDELIAACMAKEGFEYSFHRLNEDSPPPAEDWKPEDREWVSRYGYGLQDYPGRLPPNAEPDQIDEERPAMSEAEEAAYQVALFGSEPAEGEPYDPAKAGCQGAAEYEVLGYQAWRHPESQQIIDAIMSFPMEIGSHPDFASLEAEWAVCMAERSYPEFKAQREAQASIEELRNDYFPADDGSDDPRTKDPRLATLDDPAYAEIHQQEVTLALADLDCREQTDYRQRYLRTKFALEERFIADHAEELAALKARVEQGG
;
A
#
# COMPACT_ATOMS: atom_id res chain seq x y z
N MET A 1 -17.95 -3.92 71.48
CA MET A 1 -16.84 -3.87 72.43
C MET A 1 -15.69 -3.16 71.75
N LEU A 2 -15.37 -2.04 72.39
CA LEU A 2 -14.25 -1.15 72.06
C LEU A 2 -12.90 -1.84 72.25
N THR A 3 -11.88 -1.50 71.45
CA THR A 3 -10.59 -1.02 71.99
C THR A 3 -9.84 -0.26 70.93
N THR A 4 -9.70 1.01 71.20
CA THR A 4 -8.73 1.98 70.68
C THR A 4 -7.34 1.64 71.20
N SER A 5 -6.30 1.84 70.36
CA SER A 5 -4.94 2.05 70.85
C SER A 5 -4.20 3.04 69.93
N THR A 6 -3.95 4.18 70.55
CA THR A 6 -3.09 5.32 70.11
C THR A 6 -1.66 5.06 70.61
N ALA A 7 -0.64 5.33 69.83
CA ALA A 7 0.72 5.75 70.27
C ALA A 7 1.47 6.28 69.05
N ALA A 8 1.76 7.46 68.95
CA ALA A 8 2.70 8.39 69.59
C ALA A 8 3.91 8.65 68.64
N VAL A 9 4.04 9.88 68.31
CA VAL A 9 5.03 10.61 67.50
C VAL A 9 6.43 10.51 68.15
N THR A 10 7.46 10.37 67.31
CA THR A 10 8.79 10.88 67.66
C THR A 10 9.44 11.50 66.43
N ALA A 11 9.60 12.80 66.42
CA ALA A 11 10.36 13.58 65.49
C ALA A 11 11.85 13.54 65.88
N LEU A 12 12.69 13.28 64.90
CA LEU A 12 14.15 13.55 65.03
C LEU A 12 14.57 14.46 63.88
N LEU A 13 14.91 15.66 64.24
CA LEU A 13 15.55 16.66 63.41
C LEU A 13 17.03 16.31 63.25
N PHE A 14 17.48 16.12 62.01
CA PHE A 14 18.90 16.26 61.65
C PHE A 14 19.05 17.32 60.57
N THR A 15 19.66 18.39 60.97
CA THR A 15 20.24 19.47 60.16
C THR A 15 21.54 18.92 59.50
N GLY A 16 21.66 18.97 58.19
CA GLY A 16 22.86 18.61 57.44
C GLY A 16 22.94 19.35 56.11
N CYS A 17 23.95 20.14 55.96
CA CYS A 17 24.36 21.11 54.97
C CYS A 17 23.99 20.87 53.51
N ALA A 18 23.60 21.97 52.86
CA ALA A 18 23.41 22.12 51.44
C ALA A 18 24.71 22.08 50.65
N GLY A 19 24.76 21.24 49.60
CA GLY A 19 25.65 21.40 48.46
C GLY A 19 24.80 21.48 47.18
N PRO A 20 25.15 22.32 46.20
CA PRO A 20 24.31 22.49 45.01
C PRO A 20 24.43 21.27 44.09
N ALA A 21 23.32 20.56 43.95
CA ALA A 21 23.19 19.54 42.91
C ALA A 21 22.99 20.21 41.55
N GLY A 22 23.89 20.00 40.62
CA GLY A 22 23.73 20.36 39.23
C GLY A 22 22.56 19.61 38.58
N PRO A 23 21.98 20.14 37.50
CA PRO A 23 20.83 19.52 36.85
C PRO A 23 21.21 18.16 36.27
N ALA A 24 20.52 17.13 36.73
CA ALA A 24 20.57 15.80 36.08
C ALA A 24 20.00 15.95 34.68
N SER A 25 20.87 15.76 33.68
CA SER A 25 20.48 15.62 32.28
C SER A 25 19.73 14.30 32.15
N HIS A 26 18.41 14.39 32.13
CA HIS A 26 17.59 13.32 31.58
C HIS A 26 17.87 13.28 30.06
N THR A 27 18.75 12.41 29.63
CA THR A 27 18.78 11.95 28.23
C THR A 27 17.53 11.12 28.04
N GLY A 28 16.40 11.81 27.77
CA GLY A 28 15.24 11.17 27.20
C GLY A 28 15.68 10.57 25.88
N ASN A 29 15.39 9.29 25.70
CA ASN A 29 15.43 8.64 24.39
C ASN A 29 14.44 9.39 23.52
N VAL A 30 14.94 10.34 22.73
CA VAL A 30 14.18 10.92 21.62
C VAL A 30 14.08 9.80 20.60
N PRO A 31 12.86 9.36 20.22
CA PRO A 31 12.75 8.43 19.10
C PRO A 31 13.49 9.02 17.90
N PRO A 32 14.15 8.20 17.07
CA PRO A 32 14.87 8.70 15.92
C PRO A 32 13.90 9.55 15.09
N SER A 33 14.29 10.80 14.86
CA SER A 33 13.56 11.72 13.99
C SER A 33 13.27 11.01 12.68
N SER A 34 12.03 11.05 12.22
CA SER A 34 11.65 10.61 10.89
C SER A 34 12.69 11.10 9.88
N PRO A 35 13.05 10.29 8.87
CA PRO A 35 13.96 10.74 7.82
C PRO A 35 13.44 12.08 7.29
N ALA A 36 14.34 13.04 7.10
CA ALA A 36 14.00 14.38 6.67
C ALA A 36 13.10 14.28 5.43
N ALA A 37 11.88 14.80 5.55
CA ALA A 37 10.95 14.97 4.45
C ALA A 37 11.72 15.61 3.29
N GLY A 38 11.62 15.03 2.09
CA GLY A 38 12.19 15.65 0.90
C GLY A 38 11.66 17.08 0.84
N GLU A 39 12.56 18.07 0.72
CA GLU A 39 12.16 19.49 0.68
C GLU A 39 11.21 19.70 -0.49
N ASN A 40 9.90 19.63 -0.20
CA ASN A 40 8.89 20.08 -1.15
C ASN A 40 9.01 21.61 -1.21
N PRO A 41 9.39 22.20 -2.36
CA PRO A 41 9.69 23.61 -2.47
C PRO A 41 8.52 24.52 -2.06
N ASP A 42 7.30 23.99 -2.06
CA ASP A 42 6.09 24.72 -1.71
C ASP A 42 5.62 24.48 -0.26
N GLY A 43 6.32 23.65 0.51
CA GLY A 43 5.96 23.29 1.90
C GLY A 43 4.62 22.52 2.00
N ARG A 44 4.12 21.95 0.91
CA ARG A 44 2.89 21.15 0.88
C ARG A 44 3.20 19.71 1.21
N LEU A 45 2.32 19.09 2.01
CA LEU A 45 2.42 17.67 2.34
C LEU A 45 2.14 16.80 1.12
N THR A 46 2.86 15.68 1.03
CA THR A 46 2.68 14.62 0.04
C THR A 46 2.57 13.26 0.73
N GLU A 47 2.22 12.22 0.02
CA GLU A 47 2.22 10.85 0.57
C GLU A 47 3.63 10.38 0.99
N ALA A 48 4.68 10.97 0.41
CA ALA A 48 6.05 10.68 0.81
C ALA A 48 6.40 11.17 2.22
N ASP A 49 5.60 12.11 2.77
CA ASP A 49 5.76 12.62 4.13
C ASP A 49 5.03 11.76 5.18
N SER A 50 4.41 10.65 4.77
CA SER A 50 3.68 9.75 5.65
C SER A 50 4.58 9.16 6.75
N PRO A 51 4.27 9.36 8.04
CA PRO A 51 5.01 8.74 9.14
C PRO A 51 5.05 7.21 9.08
N LEU A 52 3.99 6.59 8.54
CA LEU A 52 3.87 5.14 8.45
C LEU A 52 4.64 4.54 7.26
N LEU A 53 5.07 5.37 6.29
CA LEU A 53 5.75 4.92 5.07
C LEU A 53 7.00 4.09 5.37
N ALA A 54 7.79 4.49 6.36
CA ALA A 54 9.00 3.77 6.75
C ALA A 54 8.71 2.34 7.21
N TYR A 55 7.60 2.12 7.91
CA TYR A 55 7.19 0.80 8.39
C TYR A 55 6.58 -0.06 7.28
N ARG A 56 5.87 0.55 6.32
CA ARG A 56 5.42 -0.14 5.10
C ARG A 56 6.61 -0.66 4.30
N ASN A 57 7.65 0.16 4.16
CA ASN A 57 8.88 -0.23 3.46
C ASN A 57 9.67 -1.31 4.21
N LEU A 58 9.55 -1.39 5.55
CA LEU A 58 10.10 -2.51 6.31
C LEU A 58 9.32 -3.80 6.08
N ALA A 59 7.98 -3.70 5.95
CA ALA A 59 7.14 -4.85 5.68
C ALA A 59 7.37 -5.42 4.27
N TYR A 60 7.47 -4.53 3.28
CA TYR A 60 7.64 -4.87 1.85
C TYR A 60 8.76 -4.03 1.24
N PRO A 61 10.02 -4.42 1.48
CA PRO A 61 11.16 -3.67 0.94
C PRO A 61 11.23 -3.82 -0.58
N ASP A 62 11.33 -2.69 -1.29
CA ASP A 62 11.60 -2.64 -2.74
C ASP A 62 13.10 -2.73 -3.08
N GLY A 63 13.95 -2.77 -2.06
CA GLY A 63 15.40 -2.82 -2.20
C GLY A 63 16.04 -1.50 -2.65
N ALA A 64 15.24 -0.47 -2.94
CA ALA A 64 15.75 0.81 -3.41
C ALA A 64 16.06 1.76 -2.24
N PRO A 65 17.09 2.63 -2.37
CA PRO A 65 17.32 3.70 -1.42
C PRO A 65 16.11 4.64 -1.32
N PRO A 66 15.82 5.24 -0.15
CA PRO A 66 14.66 6.12 0.02
C PRO A 66 14.59 7.31 -0.97
N ASN A 67 15.76 7.78 -1.42
CA ASN A 67 15.92 8.90 -2.36
C ASN A 67 16.19 8.45 -3.81
N ALA A 68 16.00 7.16 -4.12
CA ALA A 68 16.17 6.66 -5.47
C ALA A 68 15.17 7.33 -6.42
N SER A 69 15.62 7.67 -7.61
CA SER A 69 14.74 8.11 -8.69
C SER A 69 13.85 6.97 -9.17
N GLU A 70 12.74 7.29 -9.84
CA GLU A 70 11.84 6.29 -10.43
C GLU A 70 12.58 5.33 -11.38
N GLN A 71 13.45 5.88 -12.24
CA GLN A 71 14.33 5.11 -13.12
C GLN A 71 15.25 4.15 -12.36
N GLU A 72 15.78 4.57 -11.24
CA GLU A 72 16.66 3.75 -10.40
C GLU A 72 15.89 2.66 -9.67
N ARG A 73 14.70 2.98 -9.15
CA ARG A 73 13.78 1.99 -8.54
C ARG A 73 13.39 0.92 -9.55
N TRP A 74 13.00 1.32 -10.74
CA TRP A 74 12.70 0.38 -11.82
C TRP A 74 13.90 -0.53 -12.13
N ARG A 75 15.09 0.03 -12.28
CA ARG A 75 16.30 -0.77 -12.57
C ARG A 75 16.54 -1.81 -11.50
N ILE A 76 16.47 -1.44 -10.22
CA ILE A 76 16.65 -2.35 -9.08
C ILE A 76 15.58 -3.43 -9.13
N GLN A 77 14.32 -3.07 -9.30
CA GLN A 77 13.20 -4.01 -9.37
C GLN A 77 13.35 -4.98 -10.55
N ALA A 78 13.68 -4.48 -11.74
CA ALA A 78 13.89 -5.31 -12.92
C ALA A 78 15.09 -6.27 -12.75
N GLN A 79 16.18 -5.82 -12.12
CA GLN A 79 17.32 -6.68 -11.79
C GLN A 79 16.95 -7.78 -10.81
N GLN A 80 16.22 -7.45 -9.75
CA GLN A 80 15.76 -8.42 -8.77
C GLN A 80 14.84 -9.46 -9.42
N GLN A 81 13.85 -9.02 -10.20
CA GLN A 81 12.93 -9.91 -10.89
C GLN A 81 13.66 -10.83 -11.87
N ASN A 82 14.50 -10.27 -12.74
CA ASN A 82 15.29 -11.05 -13.69
C ASN A 82 16.16 -12.11 -12.98
N ARG A 83 16.75 -11.75 -11.85
CA ARG A 83 17.56 -12.67 -11.06
C ARG A 83 16.71 -13.77 -10.41
N MET A 84 15.53 -13.43 -9.87
CA MET A 84 14.60 -14.41 -9.32
C MET A 84 14.18 -15.41 -10.40
N ASP A 85 13.78 -14.93 -11.58
CA ASP A 85 13.34 -15.78 -12.68
C ASP A 85 14.45 -16.72 -13.18
N GLU A 86 15.70 -16.25 -13.26
CA GLU A 86 16.85 -17.09 -13.58
C GLU A 86 17.06 -18.23 -12.55
N LEU A 87 16.89 -17.91 -11.26
CA LEU A 87 17.02 -18.88 -10.18
C LEU A 87 15.86 -19.89 -10.20
N ILE A 88 14.63 -19.41 -10.41
CA ILE A 88 13.45 -20.27 -10.56
C ILE A 88 13.66 -21.24 -11.73
N ALA A 89 14.03 -20.72 -12.91
CA ALA A 89 14.26 -21.56 -14.09
C ALA A 89 15.34 -22.63 -13.84
N ALA A 90 16.44 -22.24 -13.19
CA ALA A 90 17.52 -23.20 -12.86
C ALA A 90 17.08 -24.24 -11.82
N CYS A 91 16.21 -23.88 -10.88
CA CYS A 91 15.64 -24.79 -9.89
C CYS A 91 14.63 -25.73 -10.53
N MET A 92 13.66 -25.23 -11.29
CA MET A 92 12.63 -26.01 -11.96
C MET A 92 13.23 -27.02 -12.95
N ALA A 93 14.30 -26.64 -13.66
CA ALA A 93 15.03 -27.57 -14.53
C ALA A 93 15.63 -28.77 -13.75
N LYS A 94 16.05 -28.60 -12.50
CA LYS A 94 16.51 -29.71 -11.64
C LYS A 94 15.37 -30.63 -11.21
N GLU A 95 14.18 -30.06 -11.04
CA GLU A 95 12.95 -30.80 -10.73
C GLU A 95 12.34 -31.47 -11.99
N GLY A 96 12.91 -31.21 -13.18
CA GLY A 96 12.48 -31.80 -14.43
C GLY A 96 11.40 -31.02 -15.20
N PHE A 97 11.19 -29.76 -14.83
CA PHE A 97 10.20 -28.87 -15.44
C PHE A 97 10.87 -27.75 -16.22
N GLU A 98 10.23 -27.31 -17.28
CA GLU A 98 10.55 -26.09 -18.00
C GLU A 98 9.82 -24.89 -17.33
N TYR A 99 10.53 -23.80 -17.13
CA TYR A 99 9.99 -22.54 -16.62
C TYR A 99 10.39 -21.42 -17.58
N SER A 100 9.40 -20.83 -18.24
CA SER A 100 9.59 -19.72 -19.16
C SER A 100 9.33 -18.40 -18.48
N PHE A 101 10.12 -17.38 -18.79
CA PHE A 101 9.94 -16.02 -18.28
C PHE A 101 10.41 -14.98 -19.29
N HIS A 102 9.85 -13.79 -19.21
CA HIS A 102 10.30 -12.64 -19.98
C HIS A 102 11.29 -11.81 -19.16
N ARG A 103 12.47 -11.60 -19.73
CA ARG A 103 13.45 -10.72 -19.10
C ARG A 103 13.02 -9.27 -19.20
N LEU A 104 12.88 -8.61 -18.05
CA LEU A 104 12.56 -7.18 -17.97
C LEU A 104 13.74 -6.35 -18.48
N ASN A 105 13.43 -5.29 -19.25
CA ASN A 105 14.44 -4.34 -19.68
C ASN A 105 14.72 -3.33 -18.54
N GLU A 106 15.90 -3.43 -17.96
CA GLU A 106 16.33 -2.61 -16.81
C GLU A 106 16.42 -1.11 -17.13
N ASP A 107 16.61 -0.74 -18.40
CA ASP A 107 16.75 0.64 -18.85
C ASP A 107 15.45 1.25 -19.40
N SER A 108 14.40 0.44 -19.51
CA SER A 108 13.11 0.87 -20.05
C SER A 108 12.00 0.56 -19.05
N PRO A 109 11.75 1.45 -18.08
CA PRO A 109 10.59 1.30 -17.21
C PRO A 109 9.32 1.26 -18.06
N PRO A 110 8.27 0.57 -17.60
CA PRO A 110 6.96 0.73 -18.20
C PRO A 110 6.62 2.23 -18.22
N PRO A 111 5.80 2.67 -19.18
CA PRO A 111 5.31 4.05 -19.15
C PRO A 111 4.76 4.33 -17.77
N ALA A 112 5.30 5.38 -17.10
CA ALA A 112 4.76 5.80 -15.82
C ALA A 112 3.26 6.03 -16.02
N GLU A 113 2.44 5.46 -15.17
CA GLU A 113 1.05 5.85 -15.09
C GLU A 113 1.04 7.34 -14.76
N ASP A 114 0.74 8.18 -15.75
CA ASP A 114 0.72 9.62 -15.59
C ASP A 114 -0.54 10.04 -14.81
N TRP A 115 -0.63 9.54 -13.57
CA TRP A 115 -1.76 9.71 -12.67
C TRP A 115 -1.70 11.10 -12.03
N LYS A 116 -2.56 12.02 -12.47
CA LYS A 116 -2.59 13.42 -12.04
C LYS A 116 -3.99 13.87 -11.59
N PRO A 117 -4.54 13.31 -10.49
CA PRO A 117 -5.90 13.60 -10.04
C PRO A 117 -6.09 15.05 -9.53
N GLU A 118 -5.02 15.80 -9.36
CA GLU A 118 -5.03 17.22 -8.98
C GLU A 118 -4.75 18.15 -10.17
N ASP A 119 -4.47 17.62 -11.36
CA ASP A 119 -4.24 18.39 -12.57
C ASP A 119 -5.55 18.54 -13.35
N ARG A 120 -6.02 19.77 -13.51
CA ARG A 120 -7.30 20.07 -14.17
C ARG A 120 -7.34 19.63 -15.64
N GLU A 121 -6.23 19.75 -16.38
CA GLU A 121 -6.17 19.30 -17.75
C GLU A 121 -6.30 17.78 -17.83
N TRP A 122 -5.62 17.08 -16.93
CA TRP A 122 -5.71 15.63 -16.81
C TRP A 122 -7.15 15.20 -16.46
N VAL A 123 -7.74 15.78 -15.40
CA VAL A 123 -9.11 15.46 -14.94
C VAL A 123 -10.13 15.79 -16.02
N SER A 124 -9.96 16.88 -16.79
CA SER A 124 -10.87 17.23 -17.88
C SER A 124 -10.89 16.22 -19.03
N ARG A 125 -9.88 15.37 -19.10
CA ARG A 125 -9.75 14.33 -20.14
C ARG A 125 -10.11 12.95 -19.64
N TYR A 126 -9.73 12.61 -18.43
CA TYR A 126 -9.77 11.26 -17.90
C TYR A 126 -10.72 11.09 -16.69
N GLY A 127 -11.24 12.18 -16.14
CA GLY A 127 -12.09 12.12 -14.95
C GLY A 127 -11.31 11.63 -13.72
N TYR A 128 -11.79 10.58 -13.11
CA TYR A 128 -11.07 9.83 -12.07
C TYR A 128 -10.08 8.79 -12.65
N GLY A 129 -10.08 8.59 -13.97
CA GLY A 129 -9.28 7.58 -14.65
C GLY A 129 -9.82 6.15 -14.52
N LEU A 130 -11.12 6.00 -14.34
CA LEU A 130 -11.73 4.67 -14.19
C LEU A 130 -11.99 3.98 -15.54
N GLN A 131 -12.24 4.75 -16.60
CA GLN A 131 -12.61 4.22 -17.90
C GLN A 131 -11.51 4.44 -18.95
N ASP A 132 -10.88 5.58 -18.92
CA ASP A 132 -9.76 5.91 -19.79
C ASP A 132 -8.67 6.58 -18.97
N TYR A 133 -7.40 6.27 -19.26
CA TYR A 133 -6.25 6.85 -18.59
C TYR A 133 -4.97 6.62 -19.40
N PRO A 134 -3.93 7.44 -19.23
CA PRO A 134 -2.65 7.20 -19.87
C PRO A 134 -2.06 5.85 -19.45
N GLY A 135 -1.70 5.01 -20.42
CA GLY A 135 -1.16 3.68 -20.16
C GLY A 135 -2.19 2.55 -20.10
N ARG A 136 -3.49 2.87 -20.25
CA ARG A 136 -4.49 1.82 -20.43
C ARG A 136 -4.15 0.96 -21.65
N LEU A 137 -4.07 -0.34 -21.44
CA LEU A 137 -3.79 -1.28 -22.52
C LEU A 137 -4.94 -1.27 -23.55
N PRO A 138 -4.65 -1.20 -24.86
CA PRO A 138 -5.67 -1.27 -25.88
C PRO A 138 -6.35 -2.65 -25.90
N PRO A 139 -7.60 -2.76 -26.42
CA PRO A 139 -8.34 -4.01 -26.47
C PRO A 139 -7.64 -5.18 -27.19
N ASN A 140 -6.75 -4.83 -28.10
CA ASN A 140 -5.95 -5.78 -28.86
C ASN A 140 -4.51 -5.90 -28.34
N ALA A 141 -4.21 -5.40 -27.14
CA ALA A 141 -2.96 -5.73 -26.49
C ALA A 141 -2.91 -7.25 -26.27
N GLU A 142 -1.93 -7.89 -26.87
CA GLU A 142 -1.70 -9.32 -26.64
C GLU A 142 -1.48 -9.51 -25.12
N PRO A 143 -2.19 -10.44 -24.47
CA PRO A 143 -1.80 -10.86 -23.13
C PRO A 143 -0.35 -11.31 -23.18
N ASP A 144 0.39 -11.09 -22.08
CA ASP A 144 1.75 -11.61 -21.99
C ASP A 144 1.71 -13.12 -22.33
N GLN A 145 2.35 -13.51 -23.43
CA GLN A 145 2.24 -14.84 -24.01
C GLN A 145 2.92 -15.96 -23.20
N ILE A 146 3.31 -15.66 -21.96
CA ILE A 146 4.04 -16.61 -21.10
C ILE A 146 3.21 -17.89 -20.85
N ASP A 147 1.88 -17.74 -20.69
CA ASP A 147 1.01 -18.89 -20.42
C ASP A 147 0.62 -19.72 -21.65
N GLU A 148 0.73 -19.15 -22.88
CA GLU A 148 0.36 -19.87 -24.11
C GLU A 148 1.44 -20.84 -24.60
N GLU A 149 2.69 -20.69 -24.18
CA GLU A 149 3.79 -21.54 -24.62
C GLU A 149 4.03 -22.76 -23.73
N ARG A 150 3.36 -22.87 -22.58
CA ARG A 150 3.55 -24.03 -21.70
C ARG A 150 2.84 -25.25 -22.27
N PRO A 151 3.57 -26.38 -22.49
CA PRO A 151 2.96 -27.63 -22.97
C PRO A 151 1.82 -28.06 -22.02
N ALA A 152 0.73 -28.60 -22.60
CA ALA A 152 -0.35 -29.15 -21.79
C ALA A 152 0.19 -30.32 -20.93
N MET A 153 0.03 -30.18 -19.61
CA MET A 153 0.43 -31.16 -18.61
C MET A 153 -0.77 -32.06 -18.25
N SER A 154 -0.52 -33.28 -17.81
CA SER A 154 -1.53 -34.07 -17.12
C SER A 154 -1.79 -33.48 -15.71
N GLU A 155 -2.93 -33.80 -15.13
CA GLU A 155 -3.29 -33.33 -13.76
C GLU A 155 -2.19 -33.68 -12.71
N ALA A 156 -1.57 -34.84 -12.84
CA ALA A 156 -0.50 -35.25 -11.94
C ALA A 156 0.81 -34.47 -12.17
N GLU A 157 1.13 -34.15 -13.43
CA GLU A 157 2.28 -33.33 -13.79
C GLU A 157 2.08 -31.89 -13.33
N GLU A 158 0.88 -31.32 -13.52
CA GLU A 158 0.54 -29.99 -13.04
C GLU A 158 0.65 -29.89 -11.51
N ALA A 159 0.12 -30.88 -10.77
CA ALA A 159 0.26 -30.92 -9.32
C ALA A 159 1.72 -31.00 -8.87
N ALA A 160 2.56 -31.79 -9.58
CA ALA A 160 3.99 -31.88 -9.30
C ALA A 160 4.73 -30.57 -9.65
N TYR A 161 4.35 -29.90 -10.74
CA TYR A 161 4.87 -28.60 -11.13
C TYR A 161 4.58 -27.54 -10.06
N GLN A 162 3.34 -27.47 -9.59
CA GLN A 162 2.94 -26.51 -8.53
C GLN A 162 3.72 -26.74 -7.24
N VAL A 163 3.91 -28.00 -6.83
CA VAL A 163 4.72 -28.33 -5.66
C VAL A 163 6.20 -27.96 -5.86
N ALA A 164 6.75 -28.21 -7.04
CA ALA A 164 8.14 -27.81 -7.34
C ALA A 164 8.30 -26.28 -7.33
N LEU A 165 7.34 -25.55 -7.88
CA LEU A 165 7.39 -24.08 -7.98
C LEU A 165 7.14 -23.40 -6.65
N PHE A 166 6.07 -23.75 -5.94
CA PHE A 166 5.59 -23.06 -4.73
C PHE A 166 5.89 -23.79 -3.42
N GLY A 167 6.38 -25.03 -3.48
CA GLY A 167 6.53 -25.89 -2.33
C GLY A 167 5.23 -26.53 -1.88
N SER A 168 5.26 -27.18 -0.73
CA SER A 168 4.06 -27.69 -0.07
C SER A 168 3.50 -26.62 0.89
N GLU A 169 2.17 -26.56 1.02
CA GLU A 169 1.55 -25.67 2.00
C GLU A 169 2.10 -25.94 3.42
N PRO A 170 2.59 -24.89 4.13
CA PRO A 170 3.03 -25.06 5.51
C PRO A 170 1.85 -25.43 6.42
N ALA A 171 2.08 -26.24 7.44
CA ALA A 171 1.08 -26.50 8.45
C ALA A 171 0.73 -25.20 9.21
N GLU A 172 -0.50 -25.09 9.71
CA GLU A 172 -0.93 -23.94 10.48
C GLU A 172 0.02 -23.66 11.65
N GLY A 173 0.60 -22.45 11.70
CA GLY A 173 1.57 -22.03 12.71
C GLY A 173 3.00 -22.54 12.50
N GLU A 174 3.29 -23.26 11.41
CA GLU A 174 4.67 -23.62 11.07
C GLU A 174 5.46 -22.37 10.61
N PRO A 175 6.68 -22.15 11.12
CA PRO A 175 7.53 -21.05 10.66
C PRO A 175 7.84 -21.19 9.17
N TYR A 176 7.95 -20.05 8.48
CA TYR A 176 8.39 -20.03 7.09
C TYR A 176 9.80 -20.63 6.95
N ASP A 177 9.93 -21.61 6.06
CA ASP A 177 11.18 -22.26 5.73
C ASP A 177 11.43 -22.11 4.21
N PRO A 178 12.42 -21.26 3.80
CA PRO A 178 12.73 -21.07 2.38
C PRO A 178 13.09 -22.36 1.65
N ALA A 179 13.64 -23.36 2.37
CA ALA A 179 14.00 -24.64 1.78
C ALA A 179 12.79 -25.50 1.43
N LYS A 180 11.61 -25.21 1.98
CA LYS A 180 10.34 -25.89 1.70
C LYS A 180 9.41 -25.06 0.81
N ALA A 181 9.76 -23.82 0.50
CA ALA A 181 8.92 -22.86 -0.20
C ALA A 181 9.01 -22.99 -1.75
N GLY A 182 9.49 -24.13 -2.23
CA GLY A 182 9.67 -24.38 -3.66
C GLY A 182 10.75 -23.50 -4.31
N CYS A 183 10.82 -23.59 -5.64
CA CYS A 183 11.80 -22.84 -6.41
C CYS A 183 11.60 -21.33 -6.31
N GLN A 184 10.34 -20.86 -6.26
CA GLN A 184 10.02 -19.45 -6.15
C GLN A 184 10.44 -18.90 -4.79
N GLY A 185 10.01 -19.52 -3.69
CA GLY A 185 10.35 -19.02 -2.36
C GLY A 185 11.85 -19.08 -2.07
N ALA A 186 12.56 -20.07 -2.58
CA ALA A 186 14.02 -20.16 -2.47
C ALA A 186 14.71 -19.02 -3.25
N ALA A 187 14.25 -18.72 -4.48
CA ALA A 187 14.78 -17.63 -5.29
C ALA A 187 14.51 -16.26 -4.66
N GLU A 188 13.29 -16.03 -4.18
CA GLU A 188 12.93 -14.81 -3.48
C GLU A 188 13.80 -14.59 -2.23
N TYR A 189 14.03 -15.64 -1.44
CA TYR A 189 14.89 -15.54 -0.27
C TYR A 189 16.36 -15.25 -0.64
N GLU A 190 16.88 -15.85 -1.72
CA GLU A 190 18.24 -15.58 -2.20
C GLU A 190 18.42 -14.13 -2.66
N VAL A 191 17.39 -13.55 -3.32
CA VAL A 191 17.47 -12.21 -3.93
C VAL A 191 17.08 -11.11 -2.95
N LEU A 192 16.00 -11.31 -2.20
CA LEU A 192 15.41 -10.29 -1.33
C LEU A 192 15.81 -10.44 0.16
N GLY A 193 16.41 -11.58 0.54
CA GLY A 193 16.75 -11.86 1.93
C GLY A 193 15.54 -12.13 2.82
N TYR A 194 15.63 -11.68 4.09
CA TYR A 194 14.54 -11.84 5.05
C TYR A 194 13.31 -11.00 4.66
N GLN A 195 12.17 -11.65 4.60
CA GLN A 195 10.89 -11.04 4.26
C GLN A 195 9.96 -11.13 5.46
N ALA A 196 9.79 -10.02 6.18
CA ALA A 196 9.02 -9.98 7.43
C ALA A 196 7.59 -10.50 7.26
N TRP A 197 6.94 -10.25 6.12
CA TRP A 197 5.58 -10.66 5.82
C TRP A 197 5.38 -12.19 5.69
N ARG A 198 6.46 -12.95 5.51
CA ARG A 198 6.44 -14.42 5.49
C ARG A 198 6.53 -15.06 6.89
N HIS A 199 6.74 -14.25 7.93
CA HIS A 199 6.97 -14.76 9.27
C HIS A 199 5.76 -14.50 10.16
N PRO A 200 5.12 -15.56 10.73
CA PRO A 200 3.90 -15.45 11.52
C PRO A 200 3.98 -14.46 12.68
N GLU A 201 5.15 -14.33 13.30
CA GLU A 201 5.39 -13.40 14.40
C GLU A 201 5.39 -11.91 14.00
N SER A 202 5.42 -11.61 12.70
CA SER A 202 5.33 -10.25 12.16
C SER A 202 3.97 -9.97 11.51
N GLN A 203 3.20 -11.02 11.23
CA GLN A 203 1.98 -10.93 10.42
C GLN A 203 0.98 -9.94 11.01
N GLN A 204 0.70 -10.04 12.31
CA GLN A 204 -0.31 -9.20 12.95
C GLN A 204 -0.01 -7.71 12.82
N ILE A 205 1.22 -7.28 13.04
CA ILE A 205 1.58 -5.87 12.90
C ILE A 205 1.64 -5.42 11.44
N ILE A 206 2.04 -6.31 10.53
CA ILE A 206 2.04 -6.01 9.09
C ILE A 206 0.60 -5.86 8.58
N ASP A 207 -0.30 -6.75 8.96
CA ASP A 207 -1.72 -6.67 8.62
C ASP A 207 -2.33 -5.36 9.14
N ALA A 208 -2.01 -4.96 10.39
CA ALA A 208 -2.46 -3.70 10.96
C ALA A 208 -1.91 -2.47 10.18
N ILE A 209 -0.63 -2.49 9.77
CA ILE A 209 -0.03 -1.43 8.93
C ILE A 209 -0.75 -1.35 7.58
N MET A 210 -1.07 -2.48 6.98
CA MET A 210 -1.67 -2.54 5.64
C MET A 210 -3.17 -2.23 5.65
N SER A 211 -3.91 -2.60 6.70
CA SER A 211 -5.34 -2.30 6.83
C SER A 211 -5.61 -0.84 7.26
N PHE A 212 -4.67 -0.22 7.95
CA PHE A 212 -4.81 1.11 8.52
C PHE A 212 -5.37 2.18 7.54
N PRO A 213 -4.90 2.31 6.28
CA PRO A 213 -5.43 3.31 5.35
C PRO A 213 -6.93 3.11 5.03
N MET A 214 -7.41 1.87 5.03
CA MET A 214 -8.82 1.56 4.81
C MET A 214 -9.66 1.89 6.05
N GLU A 215 -9.15 1.60 7.24
CA GLU A 215 -9.81 1.83 8.51
C GLU A 215 -10.02 3.32 8.80
N ILE A 216 -9.01 4.16 8.49
CA ILE A 216 -9.11 5.60 8.72
C ILE A 216 -10.03 6.32 7.74
N GLY A 217 -10.40 5.72 6.61
CA GLY A 217 -11.21 6.37 5.57
C GLY A 217 -12.58 6.89 6.05
N SER A 218 -13.09 6.40 7.20
CA SER A 218 -14.33 6.85 7.85
C SER A 218 -14.08 7.45 9.24
N HIS A 219 -12.83 7.82 9.57
CA HIS A 219 -12.51 8.29 10.91
C HIS A 219 -13.20 9.64 11.21
N PRO A 220 -13.76 9.83 12.42
CA PRO A 220 -14.48 11.06 12.80
C PRO A 220 -13.68 12.36 12.62
N ASP A 221 -12.36 12.29 12.68
CA ASP A 221 -11.49 13.46 12.50
C ASP A 221 -11.58 14.07 11.10
N PHE A 222 -12.11 13.32 10.10
CA PHE A 222 -12.39 13.85 8.76
C PHE A 222 -13.77 14.51 8.65
N ALA A 223 -14.67 14.35 9.63
CA ALA A 223 -16.07 14.76 9.51
C ALA A 223 -16.27 16.25 9.13
N SER A 224 -15.44 17.16 9.67
CA SER A 224 -15.53 18.59 9.32
C SER A 224 -15.09 18.85 7.89
N LEU A 225 -14.05 18.17 7.43
CA LEU A 225 -13.53 18.29 6.07
C LEU A 225 -14.55 17.76 5.05
N GLU A 226 -15.11 16.58 5.31
CA GLU A 226 -16.15 15.97 4.48
C GLU A 226 -17.41 16.84 4.42
N ALA A 227 -17.84 17.42 5.54
CA ALA A 227 -19.00 18.30 5.59
C ALA A 227 -18.79 19.57 4.73
N GLU A 228 -17.63 20.21 4.80
CA GLU A 228 -17.30 21.40 4.00
C GLU A 228 -17.25 21.05 2.49
N TRP A 229 -16.65 19.92 2.14
CA TRP A 229 -16.63 19.41 0.77
C TRP A 229 -18.07 19.11 0.27
N ALA A 230 -18.89 18.44 1.07
CA ALA A 230 -20.27 18.10 0.71
C ALA A 230 -21.16 19.34 0.47
N VAL A 231 -20.94 20.43 1.25
CA VAL A 231 -21.63 21.71 1.00
C VAL A 231 -21.25 22.26 -0.37
N CYS A 232 -19.98 22.25 -0.73
CA CYS A 232 -19.50 22.70 -2.03
C CYS A 232 -20.08 21.84 -3.17
N MET A 233 -20.14 20.52 -3.03
CA MET A 233 -20.73 19.61 -4.01
C MET A 233 -22.23 19.87 -4.19
N ALA A 234 -22.96 20.12 -3.10
CA ALA A 234 -24.38 20.46 -3.15
C ALA A 234 -24.63 21.77 -3.94
N GLU A 235 -23.78 22.79 -3.80
CA GLU A 235 -23.82 24.02 -4.59
C GLU A 235 -23.58 23.79 -6.09
N ARG A 236 -22.90 22.70 -6.44
CA ARG A 236 -22.62 22.24 -7.81
C ARG A 236 -23.63 21.22 -8.33
N SER A 237 -24.78 21.09 -7.68
CA SER A 237 -25.89 20.19 -8.04
C SER A 237 -25.65 18.71 -7.75
N TYR A 238 -24.80 18.40 -6.80
CA TYR A 238 -24.53 17.04 -6.27
C TYR A 238 -24.80 16.96 -4.76
N PRO A 239 -26.07 17.18 -4.30
CA PRO A 239 -26.39 17.19 -2.87
C PRO A 239 -26.43 15.81 -2.20
N GLU A 240 -26.36 14.75 -3.00
CA GLU A 240 -26.40 13.35 -2.56
C GLU A 240 -25.12 12.93 -1.82
N PHE A 241 -23.96 13.42 -2.23
CA PHE A 241 -22.68 13.03 -1.67
C PHE A 241 -22.42 13.66 -0.31
N LYS A 242 -21.92 12.84 0.64
CA LYS A 242 -21.58 13.25 2.01
C LYS A 242 -20.09 13.09 2.32
N ALA A 243 -19.37 12.31 1.52
CA ALA A 243 -17.95 12.11 1.62
C ALA A 243 -17.33 12.07 0.22
N GLN A 244 -16.09 12.56 0.10
CA GLN A 244 -15.38 12.69 -1.18
C GLN A 244 -15.30 11.34 -1.94
N ARG A 245 -15.03 10.25 -1.23
CA ARG A 245 -14.97 8.90 -1.83
C ARG A 245 -16.27 8.45 -2.50
N GLU A 246 -17.44 8.99 -2.09
CA GLU A 246 -18.75 8.60 -2.63
C GLU A 246 -18.90 9.07 -4.08
N ALA A 247 -18.28 10.19 -4.44
CA ALA A 247 -18.30 10.70 -5.80
C ALA A 247 -17.63 9.74 -6.79
N GLN A 248 -16.40 9.28 -6.46
CA GLN A 248 -15.73 8.28 -7.28
C GLN A 248 -16.48 6.95 -7.29
N ALA A 249 -16.93 6.47 -6.11
CA ALA A 249 -17.65 5.21 -5.98
C ALA A 249 -18.93 5.17 -6.82
N SER A 250 -19.62 6.29 -6.99
CA SER A 250 -20.83 6.36 -7.83
C SER A 250 -20.52 6.08 -9.32
N ILE A 251 -19.36 6.50 -9.81
CA ILE A 251 -18.91 6.18 -11.17
C ILE A 251 -18.45 4.73 -11.28
N GLU A 252 -17.78 4.20 -10.26
CA GLU A 252 -17.41 2.78 -10.19
C GLU A 252 -18.66 1.88 -10.26
N GLU A 253 -19.75 2.26 -9.58
CA GLU A 253 -21.03 1.56 -9.63
C GLU A 253 -21.62 1.59 -11.05
N LEU A 254 -21.71 2.75 -11.69
CA LEU A 254 -22.17 2.88 -13.08
C LEU A 254 -21.32 2.04 -14.05
N ARG A 255 -20.02 2.03 -13.87
CA ARG A 255 -19.11 1.22 -14.66
C ARG A 255 -19.35 -0.28 -14.43
N ASN A 256 -19.51 -0.70 -13.18
CA ASN A 256 -19.78 -2.10 -12.85
C ASN A 256 -21.14 -2.56 -13.42
N ASP A 257 -22.14 -1.70 -13.40
CA ASP A 257 -23.46 -1.99 -14.00
C ASP A 257 -23.40 -2.11 -15.54
N TYR A 258 -22.44 -1.43 -16.18
CA TYR A 258 -22.23 -1.54 -17.62
C TYR A 258 -21.64 -2.91 -18.00
N PHE A 259 -20.79 -3.50 -17.17
CA PHE A 259 -20.24 -4.83 -17.42
C PHE A 259 -21.27 -5.88 -17.00
N PRO A 260 -21.65 -6.82 -17.91
CA PRO A 260 -22.58 -7.87 -17.54
C PRO A 260 -21.95 -8.74 -16.44
N ALA A 261 -22.81 -9.18 -15.51
CA ALA A 261 -22.39 -10.20 -14.56
C ALA A 261 -21.98 -11.46 -15.31
N ASP A 262 -21.02 -12.20 -14.79
CA ASP A 262 -20.64 -13.50 -15.33
C ASP A 262 -21.78 -14.50 -15.09
N ASP A 263 -22.75 -14.50 -15.98
CA ASP A 263 -23.94 -15.37 -16.01
C ASP A 263 -23.74 -16.58 -16.93
N GLY A 264 -22.48 -16.81 -17.40
CA GLY A 264 -22.13 -17.82 -18.38
C GLY A 264 -22.49 -17.42 -19.82
N SER A 265 -22.81 -16.14 -20.06
CA SER A 265 -23.05 -15.63 -21.41
C SER A 265 -21.75 -15.59 -22.23
N ASP A 266 -21.89 -15.56 -23.57
CA ASP A 266 -20.76 -15.39 -24.46
C ASP A 266 -20.44 -13.89 -24.73
N ASP A 267 -20.89 -12.96 -23.84
CA ASP A 267 -20.52 -11.56 -23.97
C ASP A 267 -19.01 -11.41 -23.74
N PRO A 268 -18.23 -10.97 -24.75
CA PRO A 268 -16.79 -10.87 -24.62
C PRO A 268 -16.36 -9.88 -23.51
N ARG A 269 -17.21 -8.93 -23.10
CA ARG A 269 -16.91 -7.95 -22.05
C ARG A 269 -16.87 -8.58 -20.67
N THR A 270 -17.54 -9.72 -20.44
CA THR A 270 -17.42 -10.47 -19.16
C THR A 270 -16.03 -11.09 -19.02
N LYS A 271 -15.38 -11.39 -20.15
CA LYS A 271 -14.06 -12.04 -20.19
C LYS A 271 -12.92 -11.03 -20.26
N ASP A 272 -13.14 -9.89 -20.91
CA ASP A 272 -12.13 -8.84 -21.06
C ASP A 272 -12.74 -7.42 -20.99
N PRO A 273 -12.70 -6.78 -19.82
CA PRO A 273 -13.16 -5.40 -19.66
C PRO A 273 -12.45 -4.38 -20.56
N ARG A 274 -11.26 -4.71 -21.12
CA ARG A 274 -10.54 -3.83 -22.03
C ARG A 274 -11.26 -3.65 -23.36
N LEU A 275 -12.17 -4.55 -23.71
CA LEU A 275 -13.01 -4.45 -24.91
C LEU A 275 -14.03 -3.32 -24.84
N ALA A 276 -14.35 -2.80 -23.65
CA ALA A 276 -15.13 -1.59 -23.50
C ALA A 276 -14.29 -0.38 -23.91
N THR A 277 -14.74 0.34 -24.93
CA THR A 277 -14.05 1.53 -25.46
C THR A 277 -15.02 2.69 -25.56
N LEU A 278 -14.49 3.91 -25.67
CA LEU A 278 -15.31 5.12 -25.85
C LEU A 278 -16.04 5.18 -27.21
N ASP A 279 -15.83 4.21 -28.09
CA ASP A 279 -16.63 4.02 -29.30
C ASP A 279 -18.04 3.44 -28.99
N ASP A 280 -18.22 2.78 -27.84
CA ASP A 280 -19.53 2.38 -27.34
C ASP A 280 -20.24 3.61 -26.72
N PRO A 281 -21.41 4.02 -27.25
CA PRO A 281 -22.12 5.20 -26.75
C PRO A 281 -22.48 5.13 -25.25
N ALA A 282 -22.82 3.95 -24.71
CA ALA A 282 -23.17 3.80 -23.31
C ALA A 282 -21.94 3.95 -22.41
N TYR A 283 -20.81 3.39 -22.81
CA TYR A 283 -19.56 3.55 -22.10
C TYR A 283 -19.03 4.98 -22.17
N ALA A 284 -19.15 5.63 -23.33
CA ALA A 284 -18.82 7.03 -23.52
C ALA A 284 -19.67 7.97 -22.67
N GLU A 285 -20.97 7.64 -22.47
CA GLU A 285 -21.85 8.41 -21.58
C GLU A 285 -21.38 8.34 -20.12
N ILE A 286 -20.99 7.16 -19.64
CA ILE A 286 -20.44 6.99 -18.28
C ILE A 286 -19.14 7.81 -18.15
N HIS A 287 -18.25 7.78 -19.15
CA HIS A 287 -17.03 8.59 -19.15
C HIS A 287 -17.33 10.10 -19.09
N GLN A 288 -18.34 10.56 -19.83
CA GLN A 288 -18.76 11.96 -19.75
C GLN A 288 -19.27 12.35 -18.36
N GLN A 289 -20.01 11.46 -17.70
CA GLN A 289 -20.48 11.66 -16.32
C GLN A 289 -19.30 11.67 -15.35
N GLU A 290 -18.35 10.75 -15.51
CA GLU A 290 -17.09 10.68 -14.74
C GLU A 290 -16.33 12.01 -14.81
N VAL A 291 -16.04 12.49 -16.02
CA VAL A 291 -15.32 13.76 -16.22
C VAL A 291 -16.05 14.93 -15.57
N THR A 292 -17.37 15.01 -15.76
CA THR A 292 -18.18 16.12 -15.23
C THR A 292 -18.18 16.13 -13.71
N LEU A 293 -18.35 14.97 -13.08
CA LEU A 293 -18.34 14.82 -11.63
C LEU A 293 -16.94 15.05 -11.05
N ALA A 294 -15.91 14.48 -11.68
CA ALA A 294 -14.52 14.65 -11.23
C ALA A 294 -14.04 16.11 -11.27
N LEU A 295 -14.50 16.90 -12.26
CA LEU A 295 -14.20 18.34 -12.31
C LEU A 295 -14.90 19.10 -11.18
N ALA A 296 -16.15 18.75 -10.85
CA ALA A 296 -16.86 19.35 -9.72
C ALA A 296 -16.19 18.99 -8.38
N ASP A 297 -15.78 17.73 -8.22
CA ASP A 297 -15.01 17.26 -7.08
C ASP A 297 -13.68 17.99 -6.95
N LEU A 298 -12.91 18.11 -8.06
CA LEU A 298 -11.62 18.83 -8.05
C LEU A 298 -11.81 20.29 -7.61
N ASP A 299 -12.82 21.00 -8.14
CA ASP A 299 -13.13 22.35 -7.72
C ASP A 299 -13.41 22.45 -6.22
N CYS A 300 -14.17 21.48 -5.68
CA CYS A 300 -14.49 21.46 -4.25
C CYS A 300 -13.27 21.07 -3.39
N ARG A 301 -12.41 20.17 -3.87
CA ARG A 301 -11.15 19.86 -3.19
C ARG A 301 -10.19 21.06 -3.16
N GLU A 302 -10.09 21.80 -4.26
CA GLU A 302 -9.31 23.04 -4.32
C GLU A 302 -9.88 24.11 -3.37
N GLN A 303 -11.19 24.34 -3.42
CA GLN A 303 -11.88 25.34 -2.60
C GLN A 303 -11.74 25.11 -1.10
N THR A 304 -11.71 23.86 -0.67
CA THR A 304 -11.66 23.47 0.75
C THR A 304 -10.24 23.16 1.26
N ASP A 305 -9.21 23.28 0.42
CA ASP A 305 -7.85 22.77 0.68
C ASP A 305 -7.86 21.30 1.13
N TYR A 306 -8.77 20.51 0.52
CA TYR A 306 -9.09 19.15 0.95
C TYR A 306 -7.85 18.28 1.07
N ARG A 307 -6.99 18.23 0.04
CA ARG A 307 -5.81 17.36 -0.01
C ARG A 307 -4.87 17.61 1.16
N GLN A 308 -4.55 18.86 1.45
CA GLN A 308 -3.61 19.22 2.51
C GLN A 308 -4.20 18.97 3.91
N ARG A 309 -5.49 19.24 4.08
CA ARG A 309 -6.20 18.97 5.34
C ARG A 309 -6.34 17.47 5.57
N TYR A 310 -6.66 16.72 4.54
CA TYR A 310 -6.70 15.25 4.59
C TYR A 310 -5.36 14.66 5.02
N LEU A 311 -4.26 15.07 4.37
CA LEU A 311 -2.92 14.56 4.72
C LEU A 311 -2.51 14.91 6.13
N ARG A 312 -2.79 16.14 6.59
CA ARG A 312 -2.52 16.51 7.99
C ARG A 312 -3.26 15.63 9.00
N THR A 313 -4.53 15.38 8.75
CA THR A 313 -5.34 14.50 9.61
C THR A 313 -4.86 13.06 9.54
N LYS A 314 -4.63 12.54 8.34
CA LYS A 314 -4.08 11.19 8.11
C LYS A 314 -2.77 11.00 8.87
N PHE A 315 -1.82 11.91 8.73
CA PHE A 315 -0.51 11.78 9.38
C PHE A 315 -0.60 11.85 10.90
N ALA A 316 -1.50 12.68 11.45
CA ALA A 316 -1.76 12.68 12.88
C ALA A 316 -2.38 11.36 13.38
N LEU A 317 -3.17 10.67 12.55
CA LEU A 317 -3.68 9.35 12.84
C LEU A 317 -2.57 8.28 12.74
N GLU A 318 -1.70 8.38 11.74
CA GLU A 318 -0.52 7.52 11.59
C GLU A 318 0.45 7.65 12.77
N GLU A 319 0.70 8.86 13.24
CA GLU A 319 1.53 9.10 14.45
C GLU A 319 0.92 8.45 15.70
N ARG A 320 -0.41 8.53 15.85
CA ARG A 320 -1.10 7.81 16.94
C ARG A 320 -0.96 6.31 16.81
N PHE A 321 -1.19 5.76 15.61
CA PHE A 321 -0.99 4.34 15.34
C PHE A 321 0.43 3.89 15.70
N ILE A 322 1.45 4.65 15.29
CA ILE A 322 2.85 4.35 15.60
C ILE A 322 3.10 4.36 17.12
N ALA A 323 2.51 5.31 17.85
CA ALA A 323 2.64 5.37 19.29
C ALA A 323 1.95 4.19 19.99
N ASP A 324 0.76 3.81 19.52
CA ASP A 324 -0.04 2.73 20.10
C ASP A 324 0.61 1.34 19.84
N HIS A 325 1.34 1.20 18.72
CA HIS A 325 2.03 -0.05 18.32
C HIS A 325 3.56 0.01 18.44
N ALA A 326 4.08 0.89 19.30
CA ALA A 326 5.52 1.17 19.36
C ALA A 326 6.37 -0.08 19.64
N GLU A 327 5.91 -1.00 20.50
CA GLU A 327 6.64 -2.23 20.84
C GLU A 327 6.66 -3.22 19.66
N GLU A 328 5.53 -3.43 18.99
CA GLU A 328 5.41 -4.32 17.85
C GLU A 328 6.21 -3.80 16.65
N LEU A 329 6.15 -2.50 16.38
CA LEU A 329 6.91 -1.84 15.32
C LEU A 329 8.44 -1.90 15.59
N ALA A 330 8.86 -1.73 16.84
CA ALA A 330 10.27 -1.91 17.23
C ALA A 330 10.72 -3.37 17.04
N ALA A 331 9.86 -4.34 17.39
CA ALA A 331 10.16 -5.75 17.19
C ALA A 331 10.24 -6.11 15.70
N LEU A 332 9.34 -5.59 14.86
CA LEU A 332 9.39 -5.75 13.40
C LEU A 332 10.72 -5.23 12.84
N LYS A 333 11.09 -4.01 13.21
CA LYS A 333 12.36 -3.40 12.79
C LYS A 333 13.57 -4.25 13.19
N ALA A 334 13.63 -4.70 14.44
CA ALA A 334 14.71 -5.52 14.93
C ALA A 334 14.85 -6.86 14.19
N ARG A 335 13.74 -7.50 13.82
CA ARG A 335 13.76 -8.75 13.03
C ARG A 335 14.28 -8.52 11.62
N VAL A 336 13.84 -7.46 10.95
CA VAL A 336 14.34 -7.10 9.61
C VAL A 336 15.85 -6.83 9.65
N GLU A 337 16.31 -6.08 10.64
CA GLU A 337 17.75 -5.77 10.80
C GLU A 337 18.61 -7.01 11.14
N GLN A 338 18.04 -8.05 11.76
CA GLN A 338 18.74 -9.29 12.13
C GLN A 338 18.69 -10.36 11.04
N GLY A 339 17.70 -10.31 10.17
CA GLY A 339 17.46 -11.28 9.11
C GLY A 339 18.10 -10.92 7.78
N GLY A 340 18.60 -9.68 7.64
CA GLY A 340 19.26 -9.16 6.45
C GLY A 340 20.78 -9.39 6.43
#